data_fa5b718b3510e7494bce51783148d428
#
_entry.id   fa5b718b3510e7494bce51783148d428
#
_cell.length_a   1.000
_cell.length_b   1.000
_cell.length_c   1.000
_cell.angle_alpha   90.00
_cell.angle_beta   90.00
_cell.angle_gamma   90.00
#
_symmetry.space_group_name_H-M   'P 1'
#
loop_
_entity.id
_entity.type
_entity.pdbx_description
1 polymer ?
#
loop_
_entity_poly.entity_id
_entity_poly.type
_entity_poly.pdbx_seq_one_letter_code
_entity_poly.pdbx_strand_id
1 'polypeptide(L)' 'AEGYARDVARAVQDERKAAGLHVADRISLTLTVPDEHVAAVEAHLEFISRETLALEATVAGGSSDIQVAVAKFGRA' A
#
# COMPACT_ATOMS: atom_id res chain seq x y z
N ALA A 1 -3.54 -11.11 -9.24
CA ALA A 1 -3.39 -12.34 -8.58
C ALA A 1 -2.80 -12.20 -7.19
N GLU A 2 -2.83 -13.30 -6.48
CA GLU A 2 -2.43 -13.30 -5.09
C GLU A 2 -0.97 -12.89 -4.91
N GLY A 3 -0.11 -13.35 -5.80
CA GLY A 3 1.30 -12.99 -5.73
C GLY A 3 1.55 -11.52 -5.88
N TYR A 4 0.76 -10.87 -6.73
CA TYR A 4 0.92 -9.43 -6.93
C TYR A 4 0.54 -8.67 -5.67
N ALA A 5 -0.52 -9.11 -4.99
CA ALA A 5 -0.92 -8.46 -3.74
C ALA A 5 0.17 -8.57 -2.69
N ARG A 6 0.84 -9.71 -2.63
CA ARG A 6 1.95 -9.86 -1.69
C ARG A 6 3.11 -8.97 -2.04
N ASP A 7 3.39 -8.83 -3.33
CA ASP A 7 4.45 -7.94 -3.77
C ASP A 7 4.15 -6.50 -3.38
N VAL A 8 2.89 -6.08 -3.53
CA VAL A 8 2.49 -4.75 -3.14
C VAL A 8 2.63 -4.57 -1.64
N ALA A 9 2.17 -5.55 -0.86
CA ALA A 9 2.27 -5.45 0.59
C ALA A 9 3.72 -5.35 1.03
N ARG A 10 4.61 -6.08 0.37
CA ARG A 10 6.03 -6.03 0.69
C ARG A 10 6.60 -4.66 0.37
N ALA A 11 6.21 -4.10 -0.77
CA ALA A 11 6.67 -2.76 -1.13
C ALA A 11 6.22 -1.73 -0.09
N VAL A 12 5.01 -1.88 0.43
CA VAL A 12 4.52 -0.99 1.48
C VAL A 12 5.32 -1.15 2.76
N GLN A 13 5.64 -2.39 3.13
CA GLN A 13 6.42 -2.62 4.33
C GLN A 13 7.82 -2.01 4.21
N ASP A 14 8.43 -2.13 3.04
CA ASP A 14 9.72 -1.51 2.81
C ASP A 14 9.64 0.00 2.94
N GLU A 15 8.56 0.58 2.43
CA GLU A 15 8.37 2.01 2.50
C GLU A 15 8.15 2.47 3.93
N ARG A 16 7.47 1.67 4.74
CA ARG A 16 7.28 1.98 6.15
C ARG A 16 8.62 2.03 6.87
N LYS A 17 9.50 1.08 6.57
CA LYS A 17 10.83 1.08 7.16
C LYS A 17 11.62 2.31 6.74
N ALA A 18 11.54 2.64 5.47
CA ALA A 18 12.26 3.80 4.95
C ALA A 18 11.75 5.09 5.58
N ALA A 19 10.47 5.14 5.93
CA ALA A 19 9.89 6.32 6.56
C ALA A 19 10.14 6.37 8.06
N GLY A 20 10.73 5.32 8.63
CA GLY A 20 11.03 5.31 10.06
C GLY A 20 9.83 5.02 10.95
N LEU A 21 8.80 4.39 10.40
CA LEU A 21 7.60 4.09 11.17
C LEU A 21 7.78 2.83 12.01
N HIS A 22 7.11 2.82 13.15
CA HIS A 22 7.10 1.63 13.99
C HIS A 22 6.16 0.59 13.42
N VAL A 23 6.39 -0.68 13.80
CA VAL A 23 5.55 -1.76 13.29
C VAL A 23 4.10 -1.62 13.71
N ALA A 24 3.83 -0.93 14.81
CA ALA A 24 2.47 -0.77 15.30
C ALA A 24 1.80 0.50 14.80
N ASP A 25 2.53 1.35 14.09
CA ASP A 25 1.94 2.59 13.59
C ASP A 25 0.92 2.30 12.50
N ARG A 26 -0.21 2.97 12.57
CA ARG A 26 -1.19 2.93 11.49
C ARG A 26 -0.77 3.91 10.42
N ILE A 27 -1.11 3.62 9.19
CA ILE A 27 -0.68 4.47 8.08
C ILE A 27 -1.84 4.84 7.18
N SER A 28 -1.63 5.91 6.44
CA SER A 28 -2.44 6.27 5.29
C SER A 28 -1.64 5.89 4.06
N LEU A 29 -2.24 5.14 3.16
CA LEU A 29 -1.53 4.51 2.06
C LEU A 29 -2.08 4.99 0.74
N THR A 30 -1.19 5.35 -0.16
CA THR A 30 -1.55 5.64 -1.55
C THR A 30 -0.73 4.74 -2.44
N LEU A 31 -1.41 3.96 -3.26
CA LEU A 31 -0.75 3.07 -4.21
C LEU A 31 -1.03 3.57 -5.61
N THR A 32 0.02 3.65 -6.42
CA THR A 32 -0.12 3.94 -7.83
C THR A 32 0.49 2.78 -8.60
N VAL A 33 -0.28 2.18 -9.47
CA VAL A 33 0.11 0.97 -10.16
C VAL A 33 -0.23 1.12 -11.63
N PRO A 34 0.31 0.24 -12.50
CA PRO A 34 -0.11 0.26 -13.89
C PRO A 34 -1.61 0.01 -14.00
N ASP A 35 -2.24 0.63 -14.99
CA ASP A 35 -3.69 0.54 -15.15
C ASP A 35 -4.18 -0.89 -15.17
N GLU A 36 -3.43 -1.78 -15.79
CA GLU A 36 -3.83 -3.16 -15.93
C GLU A 36 -3.87 -3.89 -14.60
N HIS A 37 -3.25 -3.33 -13.56
CA HIS A 37 -3.22 -3.97 -12.25
C HIS A 37 -4.13 -3.32 -11.22
N VAL A 38 -4.79 -2.23 -11.59
CA VAL A 38 -5.63 -1.51 -10.63
C VAL A 38 -6.72 -2.41 -10.07
N ALA A 39 -7.42 -3.13 -10.94
CA ALA A 39 -8.51 -3.98 -10.48
C ALA A 39 -8.02 -5.09 -9.56
N ALA A 40 -6.86 -5.66 -9.87
CA ALA A 40 -6.30 -6.72 -9.05
C ALA A 40 -5.90 -6.19 -7.67
N VAL A 41 -5.32 -5.01 -7.63
CA VAL A 41 -4.93 -4.41 -6.36
C VAL A 41 -6.16 -4.07 -5.53
N GLU A 42 -7.18 -3.52 -6.17
CA GLU A 42 -8.41 -3.19 -5.45
C GLU A 42 -9.09 -4.44 -4.90
N ALA A 43 -9.04 -5.53 -5.65
CA ALA A 43 -9.65 -6.78 -5.21
C ALA A 43 -8.98 -7.33 -3.96
N HIS A 44 -7.71 -7.01 -3.76
CA HIS A 44 -6.96 -7.49 -2.61
C HIS A 44 -6.61 -6.37 -1.62
N LEU A 45 -7.27 -5.22 -1.76
CA LEU A 45 -6.91 -4.06 -0.95
C LEU A 45 -7.11 -4.31 0.54
N GLU A 46 -8.15 -5.05 0.89
CA GLU A 46 -8.39 -5.36 2.28
C GLU A 46 -7.23 -6.17 2.87
N PHE A 47 -6.75 -7.14 2.12
CA PHE A 47 -5.60 -7.93 2.53
C PHE A 47 -4.37 -7.03 2.72
N ILE A 48 -4.11 -6.17 1.73
CA ILE A 48 -2.95 -5.28 1.78
C ILE A 48 -3.05 -4.34 2.98
N SER A 49 -4.23 -3.77 3.20
CA SER A 49 -4.43 -2.86 4.31
C SER A 49 -4.23 -3.53 5.65
N ARG A 50 -4.71 -4.76 5.77
CA ARG A 50 -4.57 -5.51 7.01
C ARG A 50 -3.12 -5.84 7.30
N GLU A 51 -2.38 -6.25 6.25
CA GLU A 51 -0.99 -6.62 6.42
C GLU A 51 -0.12 -5.42 6.75
N THR A 52 -0.52 -4.24 6.32
CA THR A 52 0.31 -3.05 6.45
C THR A 52 -0.23 -2.04 7.45
N LEU A 53 -1.33 -2.38 8.14
CA LEU A 53 -1.97 -1.50 9.12
C LEU A 53 -2.42 -0.17 8.51
N ALA A 54 -2.86 -0.21 7.27
CA ALA A 54 -3.36 0.98 6.61
C ALA A 54 -4.81 1.21 7.00
N LEU A 55 -5.09 2.34 7.61
CA LEU A 55 -6.46 2.72 7.96
C LEU A 55 -7.16 3.39 6.79
N GLU A 56 -6.37 4.01 5.91
CA GLU A 56 -6.87 4.55 4.66
C GLU A 56 -5.99 4.04 3.54
N ALA A 57 -6.59 3.62 2.46
CA ALA A 57 -5.83 3.14 1.33
C ALA A 57 -6.51 3.59 0.05
N THR A 58 -5.74 4.15 -0.85
CA THR A 58 -6.22 4.62 -2.13
C THR A 58 -5.39 3.96 -3.23
N VAL A 59 -6.04 3.56 -4.30
CA VAL A 59 -5.37 2.96 -5.44
C VAL A 59 -5.64 3.82 -6.66
N ALA A 60 -4.59 4.12 -7.40
CA ALA A 60 -4.69 4.88 -8.64
C ALA A 60 -3.90 4.18 -9.73
N GLY A 61 -4.28 4.43 -10.97
CA GLY A 61 -3.56 3.89 -12.12
C GLY A 61 -2.66 4.93 -12.74
N GLY A 62 -2.11 4.60 -13.90
CA GLY A 62 -1.34 5.55 -14.69
C GLY A 62 0.14 5.50 -14.47
N SER A 63 0.62 4.61 -13.64
CA SER A 63 2.04 4.46 -13.39
C SER A 63 2.60 3.33 -14.25
N SER A 64 3.88 3.39 -14.55
CA SER A 64 4.53 2.28 -15.25
C SER A 64 5.05 1.24 -14.28
N ASP A 65 4.97 1.51 -12.99
CA ASP A 65 5.53 0.63 -11.97
C ASP A 65 4.74 0.82 -10.69
N ILE A 66 4.98 -0.05 -9.70
CA ILE A 66 4.34 0.10 -8.41
C ILE A 66 4.98 1.27 -7.68
N GLN A 67 4.16 2.22 -7.27
CA GLN A 67 4.62 3.33 -6.47
C GLN A 67 3.83 3.36 -5.18
N VAL A 68 4.52 3.54 -4.07
CA VAL A 68 3.92 3.49 -2.76
C VAL A 68 4.22 4.80 -2.03
N ALA A 69 3.20 5.40 -1.48
CA ALA A 69 3.35 6.55 -0.61
C ALA A 69 2.69 6.22 0.72
N VAL A 70 3.42 6.36 1.81
CA VAL A 70 2.87 6.10 3.13
C VAL A 70 3.06 7.34 3.99
N ALA A 71 2.11 7.55 4.88
CA ALA A 71 2.20 8.61 5.88
C ALA A 71 1.62 8.07 7.16
N LYS A 72 2.14 8.52 8.28
CA LYS A 72 1.62 8.09 9.57
C LYS A 72 0.18 8.58 9.68
N PHE A 73 -0.71 7.67 9.99
CA PHE A 73 -2.12 8.01 10.16
C PHE A 73 -2.32 8.56 11.55
N GLY A 74 -3.24 9.44 11.66
CA GLY A 74 -3.53 9.87 12.94
C GLY A 74 -3.48 11.34 12.96
N ARG A 75 -3.68 11.86 14.09
CA ARG A 75 -3.70 13.11 14.18
C ARG A 75 -2.77 13.53 14.97
N ALA A 76 -2.41 14.49 14.78
CA ALA A 76 -1.35 15.00 15.57
C ALA A 76 -1.73 15.23 16.93
#